data_246039bea436ee5156427a6d0f17f90d
#
_entry.id   246039bea436ee5156427a6d0f17f90d
#
_cell.length_a   1.000
_cell.length_b   1.000
_cell.length_c   1.000
_cell.angle_alpha   90.00
_cell.angle_beta   90.00
_cell.angle_gamma   90.00
#
_symmetry.space_group_name_H-M   'P 1'
#
loop_
_entity.id
_entity.type
_entity.pdbx_description
1 polymer ?
#
loop_
_entity_poly.entity_id
_entity_poly.type
_entity_poly.pdbx_seq_one_letter_code
_entity_poly.pdbx_strand_id
1 'polypeptide(L)'
;MKKYLCTALALTLATACQEAPAPESPAPIVGPATAARIDSLLQDFVNNEQVAGISALVYEKGQEAYFGAYGYSDRDNGVPMARNTLVQIYSMTKPLTGTALMTLYETGAFNLDDPLTKYAPEFENMQVYTGVDADGKMLLEPVKRPISIRDIARHTAGFPNRPDIPGLSEALAAADPLNRENTLEEMAAKFGALPLWFQPGAQWEYGPSVDVQAFMVERISGQPYRDYLQQHVLDPLGMQETRYYVPEEDRGRFSAMYRLDPEAGTLTQLPDSTAKIEQLHHWPLARGGWGLTASLNDYMRFARMLLGKGTLEGVQVLRPETVELMATNHLPDSVTERSWLPGKGQVGFGIDFAVRVAPPASAEENNGVVGEFFWDGAASTLFWVDPHNDLAAVLFVQLFPYDPIKLHKKFRDAVYGPYTQTAQPGSK
;
A
#
# COMPACT_ATOMS: atom_id res chain seq x y z
N MET A 1 53.74 70.76 -33.59
CA MET A 1 53.29 70.05 -32.37
C MET A 1 52.21 69.07 -32.77
N LYS A 2 52.62 67.77 -32.94
CA LYS A 2 51.68 66.69 -33.36
C LYS A 2 51.20 65.95 -32.10
N LYS A 3 49.89 65.89 -31.90
CA LYS A 3 49.26 65.13 -30.83
C LYS A 3 49.01 63.71 -31.37
N TYR A 4 49.51 62.73 -30.70
CA TYR A 4 49.20 61.29 -30.95
C TYR A 4 48.05 60.88 -30.03
N LEU A 5 46.99 60.36 -30.66
CA LEU A 5 45.84 59.80 -29.98
C LEU A 5 46.02 58.29 -29.91
N CYS A 6 46.20 57.74 -28.70
CA CYS A 6 46.23 56.28 -28.46
C CYS A 6 44.81 55.78 -28.20
N THR A 7 44.28 54.95 -29.10
CA THR A 7 43.00 54.26 -28.92
C THR A 7 43.26 52.91 -28.27
N ALA A 8 42.83 52.72 -27.06
CA ALA A 8 42.88 51.43 -26.36
C ALA A 8 41.64 50.58 -26.75
N LEU A 9 41.89 49.41 -27.34
CA LEU A 9 40.90 48.43 -27.74
C LEU A 9 40.70 47.46 -26.52
N ALA A 10 39.57 47.54 -25.84
CA ALA A 10 39.22 46.63 -24.78
C ALA A 10 38.59 45.36 -25.40
N LEU A 11 39.30 44.24 -25.31
CA LEU A 11 38.78 42.90 -25.64
C LEU A 11 37.98 42.37 -24.44
N THR A 12 36.65 42.34 -24.55
CA THR A 12 35.79 41.62 -23.61
C THR A 12 35.77 40.13 -23.98
N LEU A 13 36.43 39.29 -23.17
CA LEU A 13 36.23 37.82 -23.20
C LEU A 13 34.87 37.48 -22.58
N ALA A 14 33.91 37.11 -23.42
CA ALA A 14 32.69 36.47 -22.98
C ALA A 14 33.00 34.99 -22.70
N THR A 15 33.16 34.61 -21.43
CA THR A 15 33.16 33.21 -21.00
C THR A 15 31.70 32.72 -21.04
N ALA A 16 31.38 31.95 -22.08
CA ALA A 16 30.14 31.19 -22.11
C ALA A 16 30.27 30.06 -21.07
N CYS A 17 29.52 30.16 -19.98
CA CYS A 17 29.27 29.01 -19.10
C CYS A 17 28.48 27.98 -19.92
N GLN A 18 29.15 26.93 -20.37
CA GLN A 18 28.46 25.73 -20.86
C GLN A 18 27.81 25.04 -19.65
N GLU A 19 26.48 25.11 -19.56
CA GLU A 19 25.73 24.25 -18.64
C GLU A 19 26.11 22.79 -18.95
N ALA A 20 26.49 22.05 -17.91
CA ALA A 20 26.72 20.62 -18.04
C ALA A 20 25.38 19.98 -18.52
N PRO A 21 25.43 19.06 -19.49
CA PRO A 21 24.22 18.37 -19.92
C PRO A 21 23.54 17.73 -18.71
N ALA A 22 22.23 17.95 -18.59
CA ALA A 22 21.42 17.27 -17.58
C ALA A 22 21.68 15.75 -17.70
N PRO A 23 21.77 15.01 -16.56
CA PRO A 23 21.98 13.58 -16.62
C PRO A 23 20.86 12.94 -17.47
N GLU A 24 21.24 12.17 -18.47
CA GLU A 24 20.30 11.45 -19.32
C GLU A 24 19.41 10.57 -18.42
N SER A 25 18.10 10.71 -18.59
CA SER A 25 17.16 9.80 -17.93
C SER A 25 17.50 8.35 -18.31
N PRO A 26 17.50 7.40 -17.36
CA PRO A 26 17.75 5.99 -17.66
C PRO A 26 16.86 5.52 -18.83
N ALA A 27 17.34 4.59 -19.65
CA ALA A 27 16.54 4.03 -20.74
C ALA A 27 15.24 3.38 -20.19
N PRO A 28 14.14 3.36 -20.96
CA PRO A 28 12.93 2.67 -20.52
C PRO A 28 13.19 1.20 -20.18
N ILE A 29 12.63 0.72 -19.06
CA ILE A 29 12.69 -0.68 -18.65
C ILE A 29 11.72 -1.52 -19.47
N VAL A 30 10.54 -0.97 -19.75
CA VAL A 30 9.46 -1.68 -20.43
C VAL A 30 9.51 -1.41 -21.93
N GLY A 31 10.42 -2.12 -22.61
CA GLY A 31 10.44 -2.21 -24.06
C GLY A 31 9.74 -3.46 -24.59
N PRO A 32 9.74 -3.70 -25.94
CA PRO A 32 9.03 -4.84 -26.54
C PRO A 32 9.42 -6.21 -25.96
N ALA A 33 10.71 -6.41 -25.63
CA ALA A 33 11.17 -7.67 -25.03
C ALA A 33 10.65 -7.86 -23.60
N THR A 34 10.57 -6.79 -22.80
CA THR A 34 9.99 -6.82 -21.46
C THR A 34 8.47 -7.06 -21.53
N ALA A 35 7.78 -6.38 -22.43
CA ALA A 35 6.34 -6.59 -22.63
C ALA A 35 6.06 -8.05 -23.01
N ALA A 36 6.79 -8.63 -23.98
CA ALA A 36 6.65 -10.03 -24.35
C ALA A 36 6.94 -11.01 -23.21
N ARG A 37 7.89 -10.70 -22.34
CA ARG A 37 8.20 -11.49 -21.14
C ARG A 37 7.07 -11.46 -20.12
N ILE A 38 6.45 -10.27 -19.93
CA ILE A 38 5.27 -10.13 -19.06
C ILE A 38 4.10 -10.90 -19.65
N ASP A 39 3.82 -10.75 -20.95
CA ASP A 39 2.75 -11.49 -21.65
C ASP A 39 2.89 -12.99 -21.45
N SER A 40 4.08 -13.54 -21.74
CA SER A 40 4.36 -14.97 -21.56
C SER A 40 4.10 -15.42 -20.12
N LEU A 41 4.58 -14.68 -19.14
CA LEU A 41 4.38 -15.00 -17.72
C LEU A 41 2.91 -15.02 -17.32
N LEU A 42 2.14 -13.98 -17.70
CA LEU A 42 0.74 -13.87 -17.31
C LEU A 42 -0.12 -14.94 -18.01
N GLN A 43 0.16 -15.24 -19.28
CA GLN A 43 -0.48 -16.32 -20.02
C GLN A 43 -0.16 -17.69 -19.42
N ASP A 44 1.09 -17.93 -19.02
CA ASP A 44 1.53 -19.18 -18.40
C ASP A 44 0.78 -19.45 -17.08
N PHE A 45 0.54 -18.44 -16.27
CA PHE A 45 -0.26 -18.60 -15.04
C PHE A 45 -1.69 -19.07 -15.33
N VAL A 46 -2.31 -18.52 -16.38
CA VAL A 46 -3.66 -18.91 -16.80
C VAL A 46 -3.66 -20.28 -17.44
N ASN A 47 -2.74 -20.56 -18.39
CA ASN A 47 -2.66 -21.81 -19.13
C ASN A 47 -2.36 -23.01 -18.23
N ASN A 48 -1.61 -22.79 -17.15
CA ASN A 48 -1.30 -23.80 -16.15
C ASN A 48 -2.35 -23.86 -15.01
N GLU A 49 -3.49 -23.20 -15.18
CA GLU A 49 -4.61 -23.17 -14.20
C GLU A 49 -4.20 -22.71 -12.79
N GLN A 50 -3.13 -21.91 -12.70
CA GLN A 50 -2.66 -21.36 -11.43
C GLN A 50 -3.47 -20.13 -10.98
N VAL A 51 -4.08 -19.43 -11.93
CA VAL A 51 -5.05 -18.35 -11.72
C VAL A 51 -6.18 -18.48 -12.74
N ALA A 52 -7.38 -18.03 -12.39
CA ALA A 52 -8.50 -18.00 -13.35
C ALA A 52 -8.35 -16.86 -14.35
N GLY A 53 -7.91 -15.71 -13.86
CA GLY A 53 -7.60 -14.54 -14.67
C GLY A 53 -6.68 -13.58 -13.93
N ILE A 54 -5.96 -12.79 -14.70
CA ILE A 54 -4.95 -11.87 -14.24
C ILE A 54 -4.87 -10.67 -15.17
N SER A 55 -4.67 -9.47 -14.62
CA SER A 55 -4.39 -8.28 -15.42
C SER A 55 -3.27 -7.44 -14.79
N ALA A 56 -2.49 -6.80 -15.64
CA ALA A 56 -1.40 -5.93 -15.21
C ALA A 56 -1.33 -4.67 -16.07
N LEU A 57 -0.92 -3.58 -15.44
CA LEU A 57 -0.69 -2.29 -16.06
C LEU A 57 0.63 -1.73 -15.54
N VAL A 58 1.51 -1.32 -16.44
CA VAL A 58 2.74 -0.61 -16.12
C VAL A 58 2.73 0.75 -16.81
N TYR A 59 2.96 1.77 -16.03
CA TYR A 59 3.14 3.15 -16.47
C TYR A 59 4.59 3.55 -16.25
N GLU A 60 5.24 4.06 -17.28
CA GLU A 60 6.65 4.43 -17.23
C GLU A 60 6.88 5.70 -18.06
N LYS A 61 7.62 6.65 -17.48
CA LYS A 61 8.04 7.88 -18.19
C LYS A 61 6.90 8.62 -18.88
N GLY A 62 5.84 8.84 -18.13
CA GLY A 62 4.71 9.63 -18.57
C GLY A 62 3.73 8.91 -19.49
N GLN A 63 3.88 7.61 -19.76
CA GLN A 63 3.00 6.85 -20.66
C GLN A 63 2.67 5.45 -20.15
N GLU A 64 1.59 4.88 -20.67
CA GLU A 64 1.30 3.47 -20.50
C GLU A 64 2.32 2.65 -21.29
N ALA A 65 3.19 1.93 -20.58
CA ALA A 65 4.24 1.13 -21.19
C ALA A 65 3.81 -0.32 -21.42
N TYR A 66 2.87 -0.82 -20.63
CA TYR A 66 2.33 -2.17 -20.78
C TYR A 66 0.90 -2.27 -20.23
N PHE A 67 0.04 -2.99 -20.93
CA PHE A 67 -1.22 -3.52 -20.45
C PHE A 67 -1.42 -4.94 -20.96
N GLY A 68 -1.83 -5.85 -20.05
CA GLY A 68 -2.24 -7.21 -20.38
C GLY A 68 -3.39 -7.67 -19.47
N ALA A 69 -4.32 -8.43 -20.03
CA ALA A 69 -5.41 -9.08 -19.31
C ALA A 69 -5.67 -10.46 -19.92
N TYR A 70 -5.61 -11.50 -19.12
CA TYR A 70 -5.68 -12.89 -19.56
C TYR A 70 -6.62 -13.71 -18.70
N GLY A 71 -7.24 -14.72 -19.28
CA GLY A 71 -8.20 -15.60 -18.60
C GLY A 71 -9.53 -14.92 -18.27
N TYR A 72 -10.12 -15.32 -17.17
CA TYR A 72 -11.48 -14.97 -16.78
C TYR A 72 -11.52 -14.29 -15.40
N SER A 73 -12.29 -13.22 -15.29
CA SER A 73 -12.66 -12.63 -13.99
C SER A 73 -13.71 -13.51 -13.28
N ASP A 74 -14.54 -14.20 -14.05
CA ASP A 74 -15.47 -15.22 -13.57
C ASP A 74 -15.47 -16.38 -14.57
N ARG A 75 -14.75 -17.45 -14.21
CA ARG A 75 -14.57 -18.61 -15.12
C ARG A 75 -15.86 -19.40 -15.32
N ASP A 76 -16.63 -19.56 -14.24
CA ASP A 76 -17.86 -20.37 -14.28
C ASP A 76 -18.94 -19.70 -15.15
N ASN A 77 -18.98 -18.37 -15.19
CA ASN A 77 -19.88 -17.58 -16.03
C ASN A 77 -19.25 -17.13 -17.36
N GLY A 78 -18.00 -17.50 -17.64
CA GLY A 78 -17.31 -17.16 -18.89
C GLY A 78 -17.01 -15.67 -19.05
N VAL A 79 -16.94 -14.89 -17.96
CA VAL A 79 -16.65 -13.45 -18.01
C VAL A 79 -15.15 -13.24 -18.14
N PRO A 80 -14.64 -12.64 -19.23
CA PRO A 80 -13.21 -12.46 -19.41
C PRO A 80 -12.63 -11.47 -18.41
N MET A 81 -11.34 -11.64 -18.08
CA MET A 81 -10.57 -10.62 -17.37
C MET A 81 -10.38 -9.41 -18.28
N ALA A 82 -10.60 -8.21 -17.76
CA ALA A 82 -10.55 -6.97 -18.53
C ALA A 82 -9.98 -5.82 -17.69
N ARG A 83 -9.63 -4.71 -18.36
CA ARG A 83 -9.11 -3.49 -17.73
C ARG A 83 -10.06 -2.89 -16.69
N ASN A 84 -11.35 -2.98 -16.92
CA ASN A 84 -12.42 -2.46 -16.06
C ASN A 84 -13.04 -3.53 -15.15
N THR A 85 -12.44 -4.71 -15.06
CA THR A 85 -12.83 -5.70 -14.05
C THR A 85 -12.66 -5.11 -12.67
N LEU A 86 -13.71 -5.19 -11.85
CA LEU A 86 -13.63 -4.80 -10.44
C LEU A 86 -13.06 -5.96 -9.63
N VAL A 87 -12.07 -5.68 -8.82
CA VAL A 87 -11.45 -6.65 -7.90
C VAL A 87 -11.52 -6.14 -6.47
N GLN A 88 -11.55 -7.04 -5.50
CA GLN A 88 -11.33 -6.72 -4.10
C GLN A 88 -9.84 -6.41 -3.91
N ILE A 89 -9.51 -5.18 -3.57
CA ILE A 89 -8.10 -4.77 -3.43
C ILE A 89 -7.52 -5.06 -2.05
N TYR A 90 -8.37 -5.52 -1.10
CA TYR A 90 -7.97 -5.85 0.26
C TYR A 90 -7.07 -4.77 0.88
N SER A 91 -5.87 -5.17 1.31
CA SER A 91 -4.94 -4.27 2.02
C SER A 91 -4.35 -3.17 1.16
N MET A 92 -4.55 -3.20 -0.16
CA MET A 92 -4.26 -2.03 -1.00
C MET A 92 -5.23 -0.85 -0.72
N THR A 93 -6.26 -1.04 0.12
CA THR A 93 -7.06 0.04 0.73
C THR A 93 -6.22 0.95 1.64
N LYS A 94 -5.21 0.40 2.34
CA LYS A 94 -4.44 1.13 3.35
C LYS A 94 -3.72 2.38 2.82
N PRO A 95 -3.00 2.33 1.69
CA PRO A 95 -2.39 3.53 1.13
C PRO A 95 -3.38 4.64 0.80
N LEU A 96 -4.60 4.29 0.39
CA LEU A 96 -5.68 5.26 0.16
C LEU A 96 -6.13 5.90 1.48
N THR A 97 -6.27 5.11 2.54
CA THR A 97 -6.59 5.61 3.89
C THR A 97 -5.48 6.51 4.42
N GLY A 98 -4.22 6.08 4.30
CA GLY A 98 -3.05 6.89 4.67
C GLY A 98 -3.01 8.21 3.91
N THR A 99 -3.33 8.20 2.61
CA THR A 99 -3.44 9.41 1.81
C THR A 99 -4.53 10.34 2.36
N ALA A 100 -5.73 9.82 2.69
CA ALA A 100 -6.80 10.61 3.30
C ALA A 100 -6.37 11.21 4.66
N LEU A 101 -5.69 10.44 5.50
CA LEU A 101 -5.12 10.95 6.75
C LEU A 101 -4.12 12.06 6.49
N MET A 102 -3.25 11.90 5.50
CA MET A 102 -2.20 12.88 5.19
C MET A 102 -2.72 14.15 4.52
N THR A 103 -3.91 14.16 3.91
CA THR A 103 -4.54 15.44 3.52
C THR A 103 -4.90 16.28 4.75
N LEU A 104 -5.34 15.67 5.86
CA LEU A 104 -5.58 16.37 7.12
C LEU A 104 -4.27 16.83 7.78
N TYR A 105 -3.21 16.03 7.69
CA TYR A 105 -1.87 16.44 8.14
C TYR A 105 -1.42 17.73 7.45
N GLU A 106 -1.65 17.87 6.16
CA GLU A 106 -1.30 19.07 5.39
C GLU A 106 -2.04 20.34 5.82
N THR A 107 -3.22 20.21 6.40
CA THR A 107 -3.95 21.35 6.97
C THR A 107 -3.43 21.77 8.35
N GLY A 108 -2.50 21.01 8.92
CA GLY A 108 -2.00 21.22 10.29
C GLY A 108 -2.97 20.75 11.38
N ALA A 109 -3.95 19.91 11.04
CA ALA A 109 -4.94 19.39 12.00
C ALA A 109 -4.31 18.51 13.09
N PHE A 110 -3.16 17.90 12.79
CA PHE A 110 -2.37 17.10 13.74
C PHE A 110 -0.88 17.05 13.34
N ASN A 111 -0.04 16.58 14.28
CA ASN A 111 1.34 16.20 13.99
C ASN A 111 1.48 14.67 14.15
N LEU A 112 2.37 14.04 13.38
CA LEU A 112 2.59 12.59 13.46
C LEU A 112 3.01 12.11 14.85
N ASP A 113 3.69 12.95 15.62
CA ASP A 113 4.18 12.62 16.97
C ASP A 113 3.20 13.05 18.08
N ASP A 114 2.05 13.62 17.73
CA ASP A 114 0.99 13.89 18.70
C ASP A 114 0.48 12.57 19.31
N PRO A 115 0.16 12.56 20.62
CA PRO A 115 -0.48 11.42 21.23
C PRO A 115 -1.88 11.20 20.64
N LEU A 116 -2.21 9.95 20.33
CA LEU A 116 -3.52 9.56 19.81
C LEU A 116 -4.66 10.06 20.71
N THR A 117 -4.43 10.03 22.02
CA THR A 117 -5.40 10.48 23.04
C THR A 117 -5.79 11.94 22.95
N LYS A 118 -5.00 12.78 22.29
CA LYS A 118 -5.34 14.18 22.02
C LYS A 118 -6.61 14.32 21.18
N TYR A 119 -6.87 13.36 20.32
CA TYR A 119 -7.99 13.34 19.38
C TYR A 119 -9.02 12.26 19.69
N ALA A 120 -8.59 11.18 20.35
CA ALA A 120 -9.32 9.95 20.59
C ALA A 120 -9.18 9.52 22.07
N PRO A 121 -9.97 10.12 22.99
CA PRO A 121 -9.91 9.81 24.41
C PRO A 121 -10.25 8.33 24.74
N GLU A 122 -10.83 7.60 23.80
CA GLU A 122 -11.10 6.17 23.90
C GLU A 122 -9.83 5.36 24.22
N PHE A 123 -8.66 5.87 23.85
CA PHE A 123 -7.36 5.21 24.04
C PHE A 123 -6.57 5.73 25.28
N GLU A 124 -7.19 6.50 26.17
CA GLU A 124 -6.48 7.15 27.30
C GLU A 124 -6.02 6.16 28.38
N ASN A 125 -6.85 5.15 28.69
CA ASN A 125 -6.62 4.23 29.80
C ASN A 125 -6.09 2.87 29.39
N MET A 126 -5.41 2.76 28.26
CA MET A 126 -4.89 1.50 27.77
C MET A 126 -3.76 0.96 28.69
N GLN A 127 -3.72 -0.35 28.77
CA GLN A 127 -2.66 -1.12 29.45
C GLN A 127 -2.00 -2.06 28.43
N VAL A 128 -0.86 -2.62 28.81
CA VAL A 128 -0.11 -3.56 27.96
C VAL A 128 -0.17 -4.94 28.59
N TYR A 129 -0.49 -5.92 27.77
CA TYR A 129 -0.48 -7.33 28.13
C TYR A 129 0.95 -7.82 28.38
N THR A 130 1.15 -8.57 29.49
CA THR A 130 2.45 -9.15 29.87
C THR A 130 2.41 -10.67 30.04
N GLY A 131 1.24 -11.26 29.92
CA GLY A 131 1.05 -12.71 30.09
C GLY A 131 -0.25 -13.04 30.81
N VAL A 132 -0.36 -14.28 31.28
CA VAL A 132 -1.45 -14.75 32.15
C VAL A 132 -0.89 -15.35 33.43
N ASP A 133 -1.62 -15.23 34.52
CA ASP A 133 -1.30 -15.92 35.79
C ASP A 133 -1.68 -17.41 35.77
N ALA A 134 -1.48 -18.09 36.89
CA ALA A 134 -1.79 -19.51 37.03
C ALA A 134 -3.28 -19.85 36.85
N ASP A 135 -4.16 -18.88 37.05
CA ASP A 135 -5.61 -19.01 36.90
C ASP A 135 -6.07 -18.58 35.49
N GLY A 136 -5.16 -18.22 34.59
CA GLY A 136 -5.45 -17.78 33.22
C GLY A 136 -5.90 -16.31 33.10
N LYS A 137 -5.82 -15.53 34.18
CA LYS A 137 -6.15 -14.10 34.17
C LYS A 137 -5.01 -13.29 33.54
N MET A 138 -5.34 -12.36 32.64
CA MET A 138 -4.35 -11.46 32.02
C MET A 138 -3.61 -10.65 33.07
N LEU A 139 -2.28 -10.61 32.93
CA LEU A 139 -1.37 -9.73 33.64
C LEU A 139 -1.13 -8.50 32.76
N LEU A 140 -1.26 -7.32 33.34
CA LEU A 140 -1.20 -6.06 32.65
C LEU A 140 -0.21 -5.10 33.31
N GLU A 141 0.44 -4.28 32.51
CA GLU A 141 1.30 -3.17 32.97
C GLU A 141 0.85 -1.84 32.34
N PRO A 142 1.17 -0.69 32.93
CA PRO A 142 0.90 0.60 32.31
C PRO A 142 1.67 0.79 31.00
N VAL A 143 1.10 1.55 30.07
CA VAL A 143 1.84 2.02 28.89
C VAL A 143 2.99 2.92 29.31
N LYS A 144 4.16 2.75 28.71
CA LYS A 144 5.36 3.58 28.98
C LYS A 144 5.26 4.98 28.33
N ARG A 145 4.51 5.09 27.27
CA ARG A 145 4.15 6.33 26.58
C ARG A 145 2.81 6.15 25.85
N PRO A 146 2.09 7.23 25.55
CA PRO A 146 0.90 7.14 24.70
C PRO A 146 1.25 6.61 23.30
N ILE A 147 0.27 6.01 22.64
CA ILE A 147 0.32 5.73 21.19
C ILE A 147 0.39 7.09 20.47
N SER A 148 1.27 7.25 19.50
CA SER A 148 1.30 8.42 18.61
C SER A 148 0.55 8.14 17.30
N ILE A 149 0.21 9.20 16.56
CA ILE A 149 -0.35 9.07 15.20
C ILE A 149 0.66 8.33 14.29
N ARG A 150 1.97 8.59 14.47
CA ARG A 150 3.02 7.85 13.75
C ARG A 150 2.99 6.35 14.04
N ASP A 151 2.66 5.94 15.27
CA ASP A 151 2.59 4.51 15.60
C ASP A 151 1.44 3.81 14.87
N ILE A 152 0.29 4.46 14.70
CA ILE A 152 -0.80 3.89 13.89
C ILE A 152 -0.49 3.92 12.39
N ALA A 153 0.26 4.92 11.91
CA ALA A 153 0.63 5.05 10.50
C ALA A 153 1.67 4.02 10.04
N ARG A 154 2.49 3.51 10.97
CA ARG A 154 3.58 2.55 10.69
C ARG A 154 3.43 1.19 11.36
N HIS A 155 2.25 0.86 11.89
CA HIS A 155 1.96 -0.43 12.57
C HIS A 155 2.83 -0.74 13.81
N THR A 156 3.13 0.25 14.63
CA THR A 156 3.85 0.06 15.91
C THR A 156 3.01 0.42 17.13
N ALA A 157 1.70 0.54 16.98
CA ALA A 157 0.80 0.95 18.06
C ALA A 157 0.59 -0.13 19.14
N GLY A 158 0.68 -1.42 18.78
CA GLY A 158 0.50 -2.52 19.71
C GLY A 158 -0.92 -3.06 19.82
N PHE A 159 -1.86 -2.65 18.97
CA PHE A 159 -3.21 -3.19 18.99
C PHE A 159 -3.23 -4.71 18.80
N PRO A 160 -4.06 -5.46 19.58
CA PRO A 160 -4.15 -6.90 19.46
C PRO A 160 -4.74 -7.30 18.10
N ASN A 161 -4.12 -8.31 17.46
CA ASN A 161 -4.54 -8.81 16.13
C ASN A 161 -4.23 -10.30 15.94
N ARG A 162 -3.78 -11.02 16.98
CA ARG A 162 -3.37 -12.40 16.87
C ARG A 162 -4.36 -13.34 17.53
N PRO A 163 -4.57 -14.55 16.97
CA PRO A 163 -5.50 -15.53 17.51
C PRO A 163 -4.86 -16.47 18.55
N ASP A 164 -3.55 -16.34 18.84
CA ASP A 164 -2.74 -17.32 19.57
C ASP A 164 -2.13 -16.77 20.87
N ILE A 165 -2.64 -15.65 21.41
CA ILE A 165 -2.15 -15.03 22.65
C ILE A 165 -3.12 -15.30 23.79
N PRO A 166 -2.77 -16.17 24.76
CA PRO A 166 -3.68 -16.58 25.83
C PRO A 166 -4.30 -15.41 26.59
N GLY A 167 -5.62 -15.43 26.78
CA GLY A 167 -6.38 -14.37 27.43
C GLY A 167 -6.65 -13.15 26.55
N LEU A 168 -5.64 -12.70 25.80
CA LEU A 168 -5.79 -11.52 24.93
C LEU A 168 -6.60 -11.84 23.66
N SER A 169 -6.37 -13.02 23.06
CA SER A 169 -7.10 -13.42 21.86
C SER A 169 -8.56 -13.70 22.15
N GLU A 170 -8.87 -14.26 23.30
CA GLU A 170 -10.24 -14.47 23.77
C GLU A 170 -10.95 -13.14 24.04
N ALA A 171 -10.25 -12.18 24.67
CA ALA A 171 -10.78 -10.83 24.90
C ALA A 171 -11.04 -10.10 23.57
N LEU A 172 -10.11 -10.20 22.60
CA LEU A 172 -10.29 -9.63 21.26
C LEU A 172 -11.50 -10.23 20.54
N ALA A 173 -11.63 -11.56 20.58
CA ALA A 173 -12.75 -12.26 19.96
C ALA A 173 -14.09 -11.89 20.61
N ALA A 174 -14.15 -11.75 21.94
CA ALA A 174 -15.35 -11.35 22.68
C ALA A 174 -15.75 -9.90 22.41
N ALA A 175 -14.77 -8.99 22.29
CA ALA A 175 -15.04 -7.57 21.97
C ALA A 175 -15.47 -7.39 20.51
N ASP A 176 -14.95 -8.20 19.61
CA ASP A 176 -15.19 -8.16 18.15
C ASP A 176 -15.20 -6.72 17.59
N PRO A 177 -14.07 -5.97 17.73
CA PRO A 177 -14.05 -4.57 17.34
C PRO A 177 -14.20 -4.39 15.83
N LEU A 178 -13.83 -5.39 15.03
CA LEU A 178 -13.89 -5.34 13.57
C LEU A 178 -15.17 -5.98 13.00
N ASN A 179 -16.19 -6.18 13.84
CA ASN A 179 -17.52 -6.58 13.37
C ASN A 179 -18.06 -5.52 12.40
N ARG A 180 -18.56 -5.97 11.26
CA ARG A 180 -19.04 -5.09 10.18
C ARG A 180 -20.25 -4.23 10.57
N GLU A 181 -21.00 -4.63 11.59
CA GLU A 181 -22.14 -3.89 12.15
C GLU A 181 -21.70 -2.75 13.09
N ASN A 182 -20.43 -2.68 13.50
CA ASN A 182 -19.96 -1.56 14.29
C ASN A 182 -19.83 -0.30 13.42
N THR A 183 -19.97 0.86 14.04
CA THR A 183 -19.43 2.12 13.52
C THR A 183 -17.93 2.21 13.79
N LEU A 184 -17.25 3.19 13.19
CA LEU A 184 -15.83 3.46 13.50
C LEU A 184 -15.65 3.90 14.96
N GLU A 185 -16.61 4.62 15.54
CA GLU A 185 -16.59 5.01 16.95
C GLU A 185 -16.72 3.80 17.89
N GLU A 186 -17.66 2.89 17.61
CA GLU A 186 -17.81 1.65 18.38
C GLU A 186 -16.58 0.75 18.25
N MET A 187 -16.00 0.66 17.06
CA MET A 187 -14.72 -0.04 16.83
C MET A 187 -13.61 0.55 17.71
N ALA A 188 -13.45 1.88 17.70
CA ALA A 188 -12.41 2.56 18.47
C ALA A 188 -12.61 2.37 19.98
N ALA A 189 -13.85 2.50 20.49
CA ALA A 189 -14.19 2.25 21.89
C ALA A 189 -13.88 0.81 22.31
N LYS A 190 -14.18 -0.18 21.46
CA LYS A 190 -13.86 -1.59 21.73
C LYS A 190 -12.36 -1.86 21.75
N PHE A 191 -11.57 -1.27 20.82
CA PHE A 191 -10.10 -1.36 20.88
C PHE A 191 -9.55 -0.65 22.09
N GLY A 192 -10.06 0.52 22.47
CA GLY A 192 -9.65 1.27 23.67
C GLY A 192 -9.88 0.53 24.98
N ALA A 193 -10.84 -0.40 25.02
CA ALA A 193 -11.12 -1.25 26.18
C ALA A 193 -10.22 -2.50 26.24
N LEU A 194 -9.49 -2.83 25.19
CA LEU A 194 -8.57 -3.99 25.14
C LEU A 194 -7.15 -3.58 25.54
N PRO A 195 -6.38 -4.49 26.17
CA PRO A 195 -4.95 -4.25 26.35
C PRO A 195 -4.22 -4.24 25.01
N LEU A 196 -3.16 -3.46 24.93
CA LEU A 196 -2.17 -3.58 23.86
C LEU A 196 -1.40 -4.88 24.00
N TRP A 197 -0.99 -5.47 22.90
CA TRP A 197 -0.16 -6.68 22.91
C TRP A 197 1.30 -6.38 23.31
N PHE A 198 1.81 -5.20 22.93
CA PHE A 198 3.16 -4.74 23.27
C PHE A 198 3.18 -3.22 23.48
N GLN A 199 4.25 -2.73 24.09
CA GLN A 199 4.44 -1.30 24.35
C GLN A 199 4.51 -0.51 23.02
N PRO A 200 3.81 0.63 22.90
CA PRO A 200 3.84 1.45 21.69
C PRO A 200 5.27 1.75 21.22
N GLY A 201 5.57 1.43 19.96
CA GLY A 201 6.86 1.63 19.34
C GLY A 201 7.87 0.50 19.57
N ALA A 202 7.53 -0.57 20.29
CA ALA A 202 8.47 -1.66 20.59
C ALA A 202 8.64 -2.65 19.43
N GLN A 203 7.57 -2.93 18.69
CA GLN A 203 7.54 -3.92 17.61
C GLN A 203 6.77 -3.37 16.42
N TRP A 204 7.04 -3.92 15.25
CA TRP A 204 6.18 -3.77 14.09
C TRP A 204 5.27 -5.00 13.97
N GLU A 205 3.98 -4.77 14.07
CA GLU A 205 2.97 -5.81 13.90
C GLU A 205 1.82 -5.31 13.05
N TYR A 206 1.64 -5.97 11.93
CA TYR A 206 0.60 -5.62 10.98
C TYR A 206 -0.78 -5.94 11.52
N GLY A 207 -1.68 -4.96 11.53
CA GLY A 207 -2.99 -5.17 12.13
C GLY A 207 -3.95 -3.99 11.92
N PRO A 208 -4.86 -3.74 12.87
CA PRO A 208 -5.99 -2.82 12.73
C PRO A 208 -5.60 -1.33 12.83
N SER A 209 -4.33 -0.99 12.89
CA SER A 209 -3.88 0.41 13.02
C SER A 209 -4.49 1.32 11.95
N VAL A 210 -4.68 0.83 10.72
CA VAL A 210 -5.26 1.63 9.63
C VAL A 210 -6.78 1.76 9.75
N ASP A 211 -7.46 0.82 10.42
CA ASP A 211 -8.86 0.98 10.79
C ASP A 211 -9.01 2.12 11.82
N VAL A 212 -8.06 2.25 12.75
CA VAL A 212 -7.97 3.40 13.68
C VAL A 212 -7.63 4.70 12.93
N GLN A 213 -6.84 4.65 11.86
CA GLN A 213 -6.62 5.83 11.01
C GLN A 213 -7.92 6.29 10.33
N ALA A 214 -8.77 5.38 9.84
CA ALA A 214 -10.07 5.72 9.29
C ALA A 214 -10.95 6.43 10.33
N PHE A 215 -10.97 5.93 11.57
CA PHE A 215 -11.62 6.60 12.70
C PHE A 215 -11.04 8.00 12.95
N MET A 216 -9.71 8.15 12.89
CA MET A 216 -9.05 9.46 13.06
C MET A 216 -9.43 10.44 11.95
N VAL A 217 -9.53 9.98 10.70
CA VAL A 217 -10.02 10.79 9.58
C VAL A 217 -11.43 11.30 9.88
N GLU A 218 -12.34 10.41 10.30
CA GLU A 218 -13.72 10.78 10.64
C GLU A 218 -13.77 11.77 11.82
N ARG A 219 -13.02 11.48 12.89
CA ARG A 219 -12.99 12.29 14.10
C ARG A 219 -12.42 13.70 13.87
N ILE A 220 -11.35 13.82 13.11
CA ILE A 220 -10.67 15.11 12.88
C ILE A 220 -11.43 15.94 11.84
N SER A 221 -11.93 15.32 10.77
CA SER A 221 -12.65 16.03 9.72
C SER A 221 -14.08 16.39 10.11
N GLY A 222 -14.70 15.64 11.03
CA GLY A 222 -16.13 15.75 11.36
C GLY A 222 -17.04 15.23 10.23
N GLN A 223 -16.50 14.47 9.26
CA GLN A 223 -17.23 13.87 8.16
C GLN A 223 -17.12 12.34 8.23
N PRO A 224 -18.14 11.56 7.78
CA PRO A 224 -17.98 10.12 7.63
C PRO A 224 -16.74 9.78 6.82
N TYR A 225 -15.94 8.81 7.27
CA TYR A 225 -14.68 8.46 6.61
C TYR A 225 -14.84 8.11 5.12
N ARG A 226 -15.91 7.39 4.75
CA ARG A 226 -16.19 7.08 3.33
C ARG A 226 -16.33 8.33 2.48
N ASP A 227 -17.08 9.31 2.99
CA ASP A 227 -17.36 10.56 2.28
C ASP A 227 -16.09 11.39 2.16
N TYR A 228 -15.30 11.43 3.25
CA TYR A 228 -14.01 12.12 3.24
C TYR A 228 -13.05 11.50 2.22
N LEU A 229 -12.89 10.18 2.24
CA LEU A 229 -12.03 9.45 1.27
C LEU A 229 -12.51 9.72 -0.17
N GLN A 230 -13.81 9.63 -0.42
CA GLN A 230 -14.40 9.90 -1.73
C GLN A 230 -14.07 11.32 -2.20
N GLN A 231 -14.36 12.32 -1.39
CA GLN A 231 -14.24 13.73 -1.74
C GLN A 231 -12.78 14.20 -1.87
N HIS A 232 -11.88 13.71 -1.02
CA HIS A 232 -10.51 14.24 -0.93
C HIS A 232 -9.46 13.40 -1.65
N VAL A 233 -9.77 12.14 -2.00
CA VAL A 233 -8.82 11.26 -2.68
C VAL A 233 -9.40 10.70 -3.99
N LEU A 234 -10.56 10.04 -3.93
CA LEU A 234 -11.06 9.29 -5.08
C LEU A 234 -11.58 10.20 -6.19
N ASP A 235 -12.44 11.19 -5.87
CA ASP A 235 -13.01 12.11 -6.85
C ASP A 235 -11.94 12.98 -7.53
N PRO A 236 -10.99 13.62 -6.80
CA PRO A 236 -9.91 14.38 -7.41
C PRO A 236 -9.06 13.53 -8.36
N LEU A 237 -8.88 12.25 -8.07
CA LEU A 237 -8.15 11.32 -8.92
C LEU A 237 -9.02 10.73 -10.04
N GLY A 238 -10.33 10.98 -10.07
CA GLY A 238 -11.25 10.37 -11.02
C GLY A 238 -11.39 8.85 -10.85
N MET A 239 -11.21 8.33 -9.63
CA MET A 239 -11.32 6.90 -9.26
C MET A 239 -12.77 6.53 -8.97
N GLN A 240 -13.65 6.67 -9.95
CA GLN A 240 -15.10 6.54 -9.78
C GLN A 240 -15.58 5.10 -9.55
N GLU A 241 -14.74 4.12 -9.84
CA GLU A 241 -15.05 2.70 -9.68
C GLU A 241 -14.50 2.12 -8.37
N THR A 242 -13.71 2.91 -7.62
CA THR A 242 -13.14 2.51 -6.33
C THR A 242 -14.12 2.80 -5.20
N ARG A 243 -14.61 1.75 -4.52
CA ARG A 243 -15.71 1.89 -3.57
C ARG A 243 -15.84 0.69 -2.62
N TYR A 244 -16.54 0.90 -1.49
CA TYR A 244 -16.86 -0.17 -0.53
C TYR A 244 -18.05 -1.04 -0.97
N TYR A 245 -18.98 -0.50 -1.76
CA TYR A 245 -20.18 -1.20 -2.21
C TYR A 245 -20.21 -1.26 -3.73
N VAL A 246 -20.42 -2.44 -4.29
CA VAL A 246 -20.58 -2.65 -5.72
C VAL A 246 -22.08 -2.65 -6.07
N PRO A 247 -22.57 -1.62 -6.78
CA PRO A 247 -23.97 -1.52 -7.17
C PRO A 247 -24.33 -2.63 -8.17
N GLU A 248 -25.63 -2.91 -8.30
CA GLU A 248 -26.12 -4.05 -9.03
C GLU A 248 -25.70 -4.04 -10.51
N GLU A 249 -25.70 -2.87 -11.12
CA GLU A 249 -25.29 -2.66 -12.53
C GLU A 249 -23.82 -3.01 -12.79
N ASP A 250 -22.97 -2.97 -11.77
CA ASP A 250 -21.53 -3.26 -11.87
C ASP A 250 -21.17 -4.70 -11.50
N ARG A 251 -22.11 -5.47 -10.92
CA ARG A 251 -21.83 -6.84 -10.43
C ARG A 251 -21.41 -7.80 -11.52
N GLY A 252 -21.85 -7.56 -12.77
CA GLY A 252 -21.45 -8.39 -13.92
C GLY A 252 -19.95 -8.32 -14.26
N ARG A 253 -19.23 -7.29 -13.80
CA ARG A 253 -17.78 -7.14 -13.97
C ARG A 253 -17.00 -7.25 -12.65
N PHE A 254 -17.68 -7.63 -11.56
CA PHE A 254 -17.04 -7.87 -10.26
C PHE A 254 -16.49 -9.29 -10.21
N SER A 255 -15.16 -9.41 -10.14
CA SER A 255 -14.44 -10.68 -10.25
C SER A 255 -14.87 -11.68 -9.17
N ALA A 256 -14.96 -12.94 -9.58
CA ALA A 256 -15.02 -14.05 -8.66
C ALA A 256 -13.70 -14.22 -7.90
N MET A 257 -13.77 -14.88 -6.74
CA MET A 257 -12.61 -15.19 -5.90
C MET A 257 -12.23 -16.66 -6.06
N TYR A 258 -10.94 -16.93 -6.12
CA TYR A 258 -10.43 -18.29 -6.32
C TYR A 258 -9.48 -18.69 -5.18
N ARG A 259 -9.42 -19.99 -4.95
CA ARG A 259 -8.46 -20.62 -4.05
C ARG A 259 -7.67 -21.67 -4.82
N LEU A 260 -6.36 -21.55 -4.79
CA LEU A 260 -5.45 -22.58 -5.27
C LEU A 260 -5.05 -23.47 -4.09
N ASP A 261 -5.26 -24.78 -4.23
CA ASP A 261 -4.64 -25.75 -3.34
C ASP A 261 -3.20 -25.97 -3.82
N PRO A 262 -2.17 -25.56 -3.03
CA PRO A 262 -0.80 -25.63 -3.49
C PRO A 262 -0.26 -27.07 -3.56
N GLU A 263 -0.88 -28.03 -2.84
CA GLU A 263 -0.48 -29.46 -2.86
C GLU A 263 -1.13 -30.19 -4.02
N ALA A 264 -2.45 -30.01 -4.21
CA ALA A 264 -3.21 -30.64 -5.29
C ALA A 264 -3.08 -29.93 -6.63
N GLY A 265 -2.63 -28.66 -6.64
CA GLY A 265 -2.61 -27.82 -7.85
C GLY A 265 -4.00 -27.47 -8.37
N THR A 266 -5.05 -27.59 -7.56
CA THR A 266 -6.43 -27.41 -7.97
C THR A 266 -6.90 -25.97 -7.69
N LEU A 267 -7.41 -25.31 -8.72
CA LEU A 267 -7.99 -23.97 -8.62
C LEU A 267 -9.52 -24.06 -8.50
N THR A 268 -10.07 -23.59 -7.38
CA THR A 268 -11.50 -23.64 -7.06
C THR A 268 -12.07 -22.25 -6.88
N GLN A 269 -13.23 -21.96 -7.48
CA GLN A 269 -13.98 -20.73 -7.25
C GLN A 269 -14.66 -20.77 -5.87
N LEU A 270 -14.53 -19.70 -5.10
CA LEU A 270 -15.20 -19.55 -3.80
C LEU A 270 -16.64 -19.04 -4.02
N PRO A 271 -17.59 -19.47 -3.17
CA PRO A 271 -18.98 -19.00 -3.28
C PRO A 271 -19.07 -17.48 -3.09
N ASP A 272 -19.75 -16.78 -3.99
CA ASP A 272 -19.96 -15.33 -3.94
C ASP A 272 -20.67 -14.88 -2.65
N SER A 273 -21.57 -15.71 -2.12
CA SER A 273 -22.29 -15.46 -0.86
C SER A 273 -21.38 -15.25 0.35
N THR A 274 -20.14 -15.74 0.28
CA THR A 274 -19.12 -15.56 1.33
C THR A 274 -17.98 -14.66 0.86
N ALA A 275 -17.50 -14.85 -0.37
CA ALA A 275 -16.34 -14.16 -0.88
C ALA A 275 -16.58 -12.68 -1.22
N LYS A 276 -17.82 -12.31 -1.58
CA LYS A 276 -18.18 -10.95 -2.00
C LYS A 276 -19.07 -10.21 -1.00
N ILE A 277 -19.42 -10.82 0.14
CA ILE A 277 -20.43 -10.29 1.08
C ILE A 277 -20.09 -8.87 1.56
N GLU A 278 -18.80 -8.55 1.72
CA GLU A 278 -18.36 -7.22 2.19
C GLU A 278 -18.76 -6.11 1.20
N GLN A 279 -18.71 -6.38 -0.10
CA GLN A 279 -18.95 -5.38 -1.14
C GLN A 279 -20.36 -5.42 -1.72
N LEU A 280 -21.18 -6.42 -1.35
CA LEU A 280 -22.56 -6.53 -1.82
C LEU A 280 -23.58 -5.96 -0.84
N HIS A 281 -23.13 -5.46 0.32
CA HIS A 281 -23.95 -4.85 1.36
C HIS A 281 -23.36 -3.52 1.82
N HIS A 282 -24.24 -2.64 2.29
CA HIS A 282 -23.84 -1.41 2.96
C HIS A 282 -23.63 -1.69 4.45
N TRP A 283 -22.40 -1.88 4.85
CA TRP A 283 -22.06 -2.08 6.25
C TRP A 283 -21.77 -0.75 6.93
N PRO A 284 -22.14 -0.57 8.21
CA PRO A 284 -21.77 0.62 8.98
C PRO A 284 -20.25 0.82 9.04
N LEU A 285 -19.48 -0.25 9.30
CA LEU A 285 -18.04 -0.18 9.43
C LEU A 285 -17.35 0.00 8.06
N ALA A 286 -16.87 1.20 7.80
CA ALA A 286 -15.97 1.45 6.68
C ALA A 286 -14.52 1.25 7.14
N ARG A 287 -13.97 0.07 6.88
CA ARG A 287 -12.64 -0.27 7.35
C ARG A 287 -11.55 0.47 6.57
N GLY A 288 -10.61 1.10 7.29
CA GLY A 288 -9.44 1.71 6.66
C GLY A 288 -8.43 0.69 6.16
N GLY A 289 -8.40 -0.48 6.78
CA GLY A 289 -7.45 -1.53 6.49
C GLY A 289 -7.76 -2.40 5.28
N TRP A 290 -9.02 -2.47 4.85
CA TRP A 290 -9.50 -3.22 3.68
C TRP A 290 -10.98 -2.95 3.40
N GLY A 291 -11.50 -3.44 2.29
CA GLY A 291 -12.93 -3.38 1.96
C GLY A 291 -13.23 -2.70 0.63
N LEU A 292 -12.30 -1.92 0.09
CA LEU A 292 -12.49 -1.32 -1.22
C LEU A 292 -12.37 -2.35 -2.35
N THR A 293 -13.17 -2.12 -3.40
CA THR A 293 -12.92 -2.63 -4.75
C THR A 293 -12.29 -1.54 -5.60
N ALA A 294 -11.62 -1.93 -6.66
CA ALA A 294 -11.12 -1.00 -7.68
C ALA A 294 -11.03 -1.67 -9.05
N SER A 295 -11.06 -0.89 -10.12
CA SER A 295 -10.58 -1.29 -11.43
C SER A 295 -9.08 -1.06 -11.55
N LEU A 296 -8.44 -1.73 -12.52
CA LEU A 296 -7.02 -1.57 -12.78
C LEU A 296 -6.67 -0.12 -13.14
N ASN A 297 -7.54 0.56 -13.89
CA ASN A 297 -7.36 1.96 -14.25
C ASN A 297 -7.39 2.88 -13.03
N ASP A 298 -8.37 2.70 -12.15
CA ASP A 298 -8.50 3.54 -10.96
C ASP A 298 -7.26 3.43 -10.08
N TYR A 299 -6.83 2.19 -9.79
CA TYR A 299 -5.67 2.03 -8.92
C TYR A 299 -4.37 2.53 -9.58
N MET A 300 -4.24 2.44 -10.91
CA MET A 300 -3.13 3.07 -11.63
C MET A 300 -3.16 4.59 -11.54
N ARG A 301 -4.33 5.23 -11.52
CA ARG A 301 -4.44 6.68 -11.29
C ARG A 301 -3.88 7.07 -9.91
N PHE A 302 -4.19 6.29 -8.88
CA PHE A 302 -3.60 6.47 -7.56
C PHE A 302 -2.08 6.27 -7.56
N ALA A 303 -1.59 5.19 -8.17
CA ALA A 303 -0.15 4.93 -8.26
C ALA A 303 0.59 6.03 -9.05
N ARG A 304 0.00 6.55 -10.12
CA ARG A 304 0.54 7.69 -10.89
C ARG A 304 0.53 8.99 -10.09
N MET A 305 -0.48 9.24 -9.27
CA MET A 305 -0.49 10.39 -8.36
C MET A 305 0.68 10.33 -7.39
N LEU A 306 0.95 9.17 -6.80
CA LEU A 306 2.10 8.96 -5.92
C LEU A 306 3.43 9.14 -6.68
N LEU A 307 3.56 8.56 -7.88
CA LEU A 307 4.72 8.73 -8.77
C LEU A 307 4.93 10.22 -9.15
N GLY A 308 3.84 10.93 -9.42
CA GLY A 308 3.81 12.37 -9.70
C GLY A 308 3.95 13.24 -8.45
N LYS A 309 4.44 12.67 -7.33
CA LYS A 309 4.68 13.38 -6.08
C LYS A 309 3.44 14.13 -5.57
N GLY A 310 2.32 13.44 -5.58
CA GLY A 310 1.05 13.96 -5.08
C GLY A 310 0.15 14.63 -6.11
N THR A 311 0.58 14.67 -7.38
CA THR A 311 -0.16 15.33 -8.47
C THR A 311 -0.45 14.35 -9.61
N LEU A 312 -1.68 14.38 -10.12
CA LEU A 312 -2.11 13.65 -11.31
C LEU A 312 -2.84 14.61 -12.27
N GLU A 313 -2.37 14.70 -13.52
CA GLU A 313 -3.04 15.47 -14.58
C GLU A 313 -3.40 16.93 -14.18
N GLY A 314 -2.52 17.55 -13.38
CA GLY A 314 -2.70 18.92 -12.87
C GLY A 314 -3.54 19.04 -11.59
N VAL A 315 -4.10 17.93 -11.08
CA VAL A 315 -4.82 17.89 -9.81
C VAL A 315 -3.87 17.45 -8.70
N GLN A 316 -3.66 18.31 -7.71
CA GLN A 316 -2.82 18.00 -6.54
C GLN A 316 -3.70 17.48 -5.41
N VAL A 317 -3.43 16.26 -4.95
CA VAL A 317 -4.04 15.60 -3.77
C VAL A 317 -3.17 15.79 -2.54
N LEU A 318 -1.86 15.64 -2.70
CA LEU A 318 -0.86 15.84 -1.65
C LEU A 318 0.27 16.75 -2.16
N ARG A 319 0.96 17.40 -1.26
CA ARG A 319 2.22 18.10 -1.58
C ARG A 319 3.34 17.10 -1.81
N PRO A 320 4.36 17.44 -2.64
CA PRO A 320 5.51 16.58 -2.87
C PRO A 320 6.21 16.11 -1.59
N GLU A 321 6.38 17.01 -0.62
CA GLU A 321 7.03 16.73 0.66
C GLU A 321 6.23 15.73 1.49
N THR A 322 4.91 15.72 1.35
CA THR A 322 4.04 14.78 2.05
C THR A 322 4.15 13.38 1.46
N VAL A 323 4.21 13.24 0.14
CA VAL A 323 4.44 11.94 -0.51
C VAL A 323 5.84 11.42 -0.16
N GLU A 324 6.86 12.27 -0.18
CA GLU A 324 8.21 11.91 0.24
C GLU A 324 8.24 11.44 1.70
N LEU A 325 7.54 12.17 2.59
CA LEU A 325 7.40 11.76 3.99
C LEU A 325 6.72 10.40 4.10
N MET A 326 5.63 10.15 3.36
CA MET A 326 4.95 8.85 3.35
C MET A 326 5.87 7.73 2.87
N ALA A 327 6.67 7.98 1.81
CA ALA A 327 7.59 7.03 1.20
C ALA A 327 8.95 6.91 1.89
N THR A 328 9.12 7.50 3.08
CA THR A 328 10.32 7.38 3.90
C THR A 328 10.15 6.25 4.93
N ASN A 329 11.24 5.55 5.24
CA ASN A 329 11.22 4.55 6.31
C ASN A 329 11.05 5.20 7.69
N HIS A 330 9.94 4.92 8.37
CA HIS A 330 9.63 5.41 9.71
C HIS A 330 9.98 4.41 10.83
N LEU A 331 10.45 3.20 10.49
CA LEU A 331 10.86 2.24 11.50
C LEU A 331 12.27 2.55 11.99
N PRO A 332 12.44 2.89 13.27
CA PRO A 332 13.77 3.08 13.84
C PRO A 332 14.50 1.72 13.96
N ASP A 333 15.83 1.75 13.99
CA ASP A 333 16.66 0.55 14.13
C ASP A 333 16.40 -0.20 15.45
N SER A 334 15.87 0.49 16.46
CA SER A 334 15.47 -0.12 17.73
C SER A 334 14.26 -1.08 17.59
N VAL A 335 13.46 -0.95 16.53
CA VAL A 335 12.38 -1.88 16.21
C VAL A 335 12.95 -3.06 15.44
N THR A 336 13.44 -4.07 16.17
CA THR A 336 14.05 -5.29 15.61
C THR A 336 13.03 -6.39 15.34
N GLU A 337 11.94 -6.43 16.11
CA GLU A 337 10.84 -7.37 15.91
C GLU A 337 9.85 -6.77 14.89
N ARG A 338 9.84 -7.34 13.68
CA ARG A 338 9.10 -6.83 12.52
C ARG A 338 8.19 -7.88 11.89
N SER A 339 7.67 -8.81 12.72
CA SER A 339 6.77 -9.88 12.28
C SER A 339 7.20 -10.48 10.92
N TRP A 340 6.32 -10.56 9.95
CA TRP A 340 6.61 -11.09 8.61
C TRP A 340 7.12 -10.04 7.59
N LEU A 341 7.28 -8.76 8.00
CA LEU A 341 7.76 -7.70 7.10
C LEU A 341 9.08 -8.05 6.38
N PRO A 342 10.07 -8.71 7.03
CA PRO A 342 11.30 -9.14 6.35
C PRO A 342 11.05 -10.08 5.15
N GLY A 343 9.94 -10.80 5.12
CA GLY A 343 9.53 -11.63 3.97
C GLY A 343 9.21 -10.84 2.69
N LYS A 344 9.03 -9.51 2.79
CA LYS A 344 8.89 -8.61 1.65
C LYS A 344 10.23 -8.20 1.01
N GLY A 345 11.36 -8.58 1.61
CA GLY A 345 12.72 -8.24 1.21
C GLY A 345 13.35 -7.17 2.09
N GLN A 346 14.37 -6.49 1.57
CA GLN A 346 15.11 -5.43 2.28
C GLN A 346 14.27 -4.14 2.41
N VAL A 347 13.28 -4.16 3.30
CA VAL A 347 12.32 -3.07 3.43
C VAL A 347 12.21 -2.52 4.86
N GLY A 348 11.92 -1.23 4.95
CA GLY A 348 11.31 -0.58 6.10
C GLY A 348 9.82 -0.34 5.85
N PHE A 349 9.20 0.51 6.65
CA PHE A 349 7.79 0.85 6.53
C PHE A 349 7.59 2.36 6.64
N GLY A 350 6.88 2.91 5.65
CA GLY A 350 6.50 4.31 5.59
C GLY A 350 5.14 4.55 6.26
N ILE A 351 4.33 5.39 5.66
CA ILE A 351 2.93 5.58 6.03
C ILE A 351 2.08 4.70 5.11
N ASP A 352 1.63 3.56 5.64
CA ASP A 352 0.77 2.55 5.02
C ASP A 352 1.31 1.81 3.79
N PHE A 353 2.63 1.86 3.57
CA PHE A 353 3.31 0.97 2.61
C PHE A 353 4.74 0.65 3.01
N ALA A 354 5.24 -0.47 2.47
CA ALA A 354 6.64 -0.83 2.60
C ALA A 354 7.51 0.07 1.71
N VAL A 355 8.70 0.41 2.21
CA VAL A 355 9.70 1.20 1.49
C VAL A 355 10.97 0.36 1.37
N ARG A 356 11.51 0.18 0.17
CA ARG A 356 12.76 -0.55 -0.02
C ARG A 356 13.95 0.28 0.42
N VAL A 357 14.68 -0.22 1.39
CA VAL A 357 15.82 0.49 2.02
C VAL A 357 17.19 -0.03 1.56
N ALA A 358 17.22 -1.23 0.98
CA ALA A 358 18.43 -1.81 0.38
C ALA A 358 18.06 -2.65 -0.85
N PRO A 359 19.00 -2.90 -1.78
CA PRO A 359 18.75 -3.77 -2.93
C PRO A 359 18.44 -5.20 -2.45
N PRO A 360 17.78 -6.03 -3.29
CA PRO A 360 17.57 -7.45 -2.96
C PRO A 360 18.89 -8.14 -2.60
N ALA A 361 18.89 -8.90 -1.51
CA ALA A 361 20.08 -9.60 -1.03
C ALA A 361 20.36 -10.90 -1.82
N SER A 362 19.33 -11.47 -2.45
CA SER A 362 19.43 -12.71 -3.22
C SER A 362 18.40 -12.79 -4.34
N ALA A 363 18.58 -13.78 -5.22
CA ALA A 363 17.63 -14.10 -6.29
C ALA A 363 16.26 -14.60 -5.76
N GLU A 364 16.15 -14.95 -4.49
CA GLU A 364 14.89 -15.42 -3.88
C GLU A 364 14.00 -14.27 -3.41
N GLU A 365 14.57 -13.08 -3.20
CA GLU A 365 13.81 -11.91 -2.81
C GLU A 365 13.08 -11.27 -4.01
N ASN A 366 12.06 -10.48 -3.71
CA ASN A 366 11.39 -9.65 -4.71
C ASN A 366 12.38 -8.66 -5.33
N ASN A 367 12.50 -8.67 -6.66
CA ASN A 367 13.29 -7.69 -7.37
C ASN A 367 12.72 -6.29 -7.21
N GLY A 368 13.57 -5.27 -7.25
CA GLY A 368 13.14 -3.88 -7.09
C GLY A 368 14.32 -2.94 -6.82
N VAL A 369 14.03 -1.67 -6.69
CA VAL A 369 15.00 -0.58 -6.59
C VAL A 369 14.89 0.12 -5.24
N VAL A 370 16.02 0.55 -4.68
CA VAL A 370 16.06 1.33 -3.43
C VAL A 370 15.24 2.62 -3.61
N GLY A 371 14.37 2.91 -2.65
CA GLY A 371 13.45 4.04 -2.69
C GLY A 371 12.10 3.73 -3.35
N GLU A 372 11.91 2.55 -3.95
CA GLU A 372 10.57 2.12 -4.32
C GLU A 372 9.69 1.91 -3.08
N PHE A 373 8.40 2.11 -3.23
CA PHE A 373 7.44 1.80 -2.19
C PHE A 373 6.23 1.07 -2.78
N PHE A 374 5.62 0.21 -1.97
CA PHE A 374 4.63 -0.73 -2.48
C PHE A 374 3.74 -1.29 -1.38
N TRP A 375 2.59 -1.83 -1.78
CA TRP A 375 1.78 -2.69 -0.95
C TRP A 375 1.02 -3.70 -1.79
N ASP A 376 0.30 -4.60 -1.12
CA ASP A 376 -0.41 -5.70 -1.75
C ASP A 376 -1.73 -6.02 -1.01
N GLY A 377 -2.54 -6.90 -1.60
CA GLY A 377 -3.78 -7.37 -1.04
C GLY A 377 -3.76 -8.86 -0.73
N ALA A 378 -4.57 -9.28 0.22
CA ALA A 378 -4.65 -10.68 0.66
C ALA A 378 -5.04 -11.66 -0.48
N ALA A 379 -5.73 -11.17 -1.52
CA ALA A 379 -6.04 -11.94 -2.73
C ALA A 379 -4.96 -11.83 -3.80
N SER A 380 -3.70 -11.59 -3.41
CA SER A 380 -2.50 -11.55 -4.25
C SER A 380 -2.44 -10.37 -5.24
N THR A 381 -3.26 -9.33 -5.05
CA THR A 381 -3.09 -8.05 -5.77
C THR A 381 -1.81 -7.35 -5.34
N LEU A 382 -1.22 -6.52 -6.22
CA LEU A 382 0.04 -5.84 -5.96
C LEU A 382 0.06 -4.48 -6.66
N PHE A 383 0.68 -3.47 -6.02
CA PHE A 383 1.18 -2.29 -6.71
C PHE A 383 2.55 -1.88 -6.18
N TRP A 384 3.30 -1.19 -7.00
CA TRP A 384 4.49 -0.45 -6.55
C TRP A 384 4.72 0.81 -7.37
N VAL A 385 5.43 1.72 -6.76
CA VAL A 385 5.91 2.96 -7.34
C VAL A 385 7.43 2.99 -7.23
N ASP A 386 8.10 3.19 -8.33
CA ASP A 386 9.55 3.29 -8.45
C ASP A 386 9.92 4.69 -8.99
N PRO A 387 10.18 5.65 -8.09
CA PRO A 387 10.54 7.01 -8.50
C PRO A 387 11.87 7.10 -9.24
N HIS A 388 12.78 6.13 -9.05
CA HIS A 388 14.09 6.13 -9.70
C HIS A 388 13.97 5.92 -11.22
N ASN A 389 13.08 5.02 -11.62
CA ASN A 389 12.85 4.69 -13.03
C ASN A 389 11.64 5.41 -13.63
N ASP A 390 10.97 6.30 -12.86
CA ASP A 390 9.71 6.94 -13.24
C ASP A 390 8.67 5.89 -13.68
N LEU A 391 8.44 4.88 -12.79
CA LEU A 391 7.61 3.72 -13.08
C LEU A 391 6.59 3.47 -11.96
N ALA A 392 5.38 3.13 -12.34
CA ALA A 392 4.36 2.56 -11.47
C ALA A 392 3.76 1.30 -12.11
N ALA A 393 3.49 0.29 -11.30
CA ALA A 393 2.90 -0.94 -11.78
C ALA A 393 1.78 -1.42 -10.84
N VAL A 394 0.74 -2.00 -11.44
CA VAL A 394 -0.39 -2.61 -10.75
C VAL A 394 -0.65 -3.99 -11.35
N LEU A 395 -0.88 -4.96 -10.48
CA LEU A 395 -1.22 -6.34 -10.84
C LEU A 395 -2.50 -6.73 -10.11
N PHE A 396 -3.51 -7.16 -10.85
CA PHE A 396 -4.78 -7.61 -10.30
C PHE A 396 -5.03 -9.09 -10.60
N VAL A 397 -5.34 -9.80 -9.54
CA VAL A 397 -5.74 -11.20 -9.50
C VAL A 397 -6.65 -11.38 -8.29
N GLN A 398 -7.47 -12.42 -8.24
CA GLN A 398 -8.29 -12.75 -7.08
C GLN A 398 -8.00 -14.19 -6.64
N LEU A 399 -6.89 -14.36 -5.91
CA LEU A 399 -6.30 -15.66 -5.58
C LEU A 399 -5.95 -15.80 -4.10
N PHE A 400 -6.46 -16.84 -3.45
CA PHE A 400 -6.02 -17.34 -2.15
C PHE A 400 -5.30 -18.69 -2.27
N PRO A 401 -4.46 -19.06 -1.28
CA PRO A 401 -3.92 -18.20 -0.23
C PRO A 401 -3.06 -17.07 -0.80
N TYR A 402 -2.59 -16.17 0.05
CA TYR A 402 -1.73 -15.05 -0.36
C TYR A 402 -0.46 -15.54 -1.07
N ASP A 403 -0.25 -15.07 -2.30
CA ASP A 403 0.91 -15.28 -3.17
C ASP A 403 1.47 -16.73 -3.22
N PRO A 404 0.62 -17.77 -3.43
CA PRO A 404 1.01 -19.16 -3.25
C PRO A 404 2.00 -19.66 -4.31
N ILE A 405 2.15 -18.93 -5.40
CA ILE A 405 2.98 -19.29 -6.56
C ILE A 405 4.15 -18.32 -6.79
N LYS A 406 4.48 -17.49 -5.80
CA LYS A 406 5.46 -16.39 -5.90
C LYS A 406 5.16 -15.45 -7.08
N LEU A 407 3.89 -15.13 -7.28
CA LEU A 407 3.38 -14.33 -8.39
C LEU A 407 3.97 -12.92 -8.36
N HIS A 408 4.05 -12.31 -7.16
CA HIS A 408 4.62 -10.98 -6.98
C HIS A 408 6.10 -10.94 -7.43
N LYS A 409 6.89 -11.92 -6.97
CA LYS A 409 8.29 -12.02 -7.37
C LYS A 409 8.45 -12.21 -8.87
N LYS A 410 7.71 -13.16 -9.44
CA LYS A 410 7.81 -13.48 -10.87
C LYS A 410 7.40 -12.30 -11.74
N PHE A 411 6.36 -11.55 -11.34
CA PHE A 411 5.94 -10.36 -12.07
C PHE A 411 6.99 -9.24 -12.00
N ARG A 412 7.57 -9.00 -10.81
CA ARG A 412 8.68 -8.04 -10.66
C ARG A 412 9.90 -8.43 -11.50
N ASP A 413 10.27 -9.71 -11.50
CA ASP A 413 11.35 -10.22 -12.35
C ASP A 413 11.02 -10.08 -13.86
N ALA A 414 9.75 -10.22 -14.22
CA ALA A 414 9.34 -9.99 -15.61
C ALA A 414 9.46 -8.50 -16.00
N VAL A 415 9.24 -7.57 -15.09
CA VAL A 415 9.40 -6.13 -15.32
C VAL A 415 10.87 -5.74 -15.34
N TYR A 416 11.60 -6.00 -14.24
CA TYR A 416 12.99 -5.53 -14.07
C TYR A 416 14.05 -6.39 -14.74
N GLY A 417 13.72 -7.60 -15.17
CA GLY A 417 14.66 -8.63 -15.57
C GLY A 417 15.04 -9.56 -14.43
N PRO A 418 15.77 -10.65 -14.72
CA PRO A 418 16.23 -11.56 -13.67
C PRO A 418 17.19 -10.83 -12.72
N TYR A 419 17.19 -11.26 -11.45
CA TYR A 419 18.12 -10.74 -10.46
C TYR A 419 19.58 -10.88 -10.97
N THR A 420 20.29 -9.78 -10.96
CA THR A 420 21.74 -9.73 -11.20
C THR A 420 22.41 -9.22 -9.94
N GLN A 421 23.36 -9.98 -9.41
CA GLN A 421 24.13 -9.54 -8.26
C GLN A 421 24.99 -8.33 -8.69
N THR A 422 24.46 -7.12 -8.46
CA THR A 422 25.26 -5.90 -8.64
C THR A 422 26.33 -5.90 -7.55
N ALA A 423 27.61 -5.83 -7.97
CA ALA A 423 28.71 -5.63 -7.04
C ALA A 423 28.40 -4.39 -6.19
N GLN A 424 28.34 -4.55 -4.85
CA GLN A 424 28.15 -3.43 -3.95
C GLN A 424 29.23 -2.37 -4.22
N PRO A 425 28.90 -1.12 -4.49
CA PRO A 425 29.92 -0.07 -4.48
C PRO A 425 30.29 0.17 -3.02
N GLY A 426 31.46 -0.35 -2.60
CA GLY A 426 32.07 0.05 -1.35
C GLY A 426 32.34 -1.01 -0.31
N SER A 427 33.06 -2.09 -0.68
CA SER A 427 33.96 -2.78 0.25
C SER A 427 35.40 -2.41 -0.12
N LYS A 428 35.85 -1.28 0.35
CA LYS A 428 37.27 -0.98 0.50
C LYS A 428 37.50 -0.27 1.82
#